data_20bd4c4807b70f40d309e357b56f760e
#
_entry.id   20bd4c4807b70f40d309e357b56f760e
#
_cell.length_a   1.000
_cell.length_b   1.000
_cell.length_c   1.000
_cell.angle_alpha   90.00
_cell.angle_beta   90.00
_cell.angle_gamma   90.00
#
_symmetry.space_group_name_H-M   'P 1'
#
loop_
_entity.id
_entity.type
_entity.pdbx_description
1 polymer ?
#
loop_
_entity_poly.entity_id
_entity_poly.type
_entity_poly.pdbx_seq_one_letter_code
_entity_poly.pdbx_strand_id
1 'polypeptide(L)'
;DMIAADDFLEHAEVFDNFYGTSKAGVQAQLAAGQDVILEIDWQGARQVRTLMPESIGIFILPPSREALRERLHNRGQDDATVIERRMRDAVSEMSHYDEYDYLIINDDFRQAQDELASVMRCRRLRLSAQAGRQAALLAGLLASRQ
;
A
#
# COMPACT_ATOMS: atom_id res chain seq x y z
N ASP A 1 -7.25 -24.93 6.20
CA ASP A 1 -6.45 -24.27 5.17
C ASP A 1 -7.05 -22.88 4.93
N MET A 2 -6.34 -21.81 5.28
CA MET A 2 -6.84 -20.42 5.27
C MET A 2 -7.25 -19.93 3.86
N ILE A 3 -6.63 -20.45 2.82
CA ILE A 3 -7.02 -20.12 1.42
C ILE A 3 -8.41 -20.65 1.13
N ALA A 4 -8.68 -21.89 1.51
CA ALA A 4 -9.99 -22.51 1.28
C ALA A 4 -11.12 -21.90 2.12
N ALA A 5 -10.76 -21.24 3.24
CA ALA A 5 -11.69 -20.55 4.13
C ALA A 5 -11.94 -19.08 3.76
N ASP A 6 -11.31 -18.55 2.70
CA ASP A 6 -11.36 -17.12 2.30
C ASP A 6 -10.91 -16.15 3.44
N ASP A 7 -9.95 -16.60 4.25
CA ASP A 7 -9.47 -15.86 5.43
C ASP A 7 -8.41 -14.80 5.09
N PHE A 8 -7.91 -14.79 3.86
CA PHE A 8 -6.94 -13.81 3.41
C PHE A 8 -7.61 -12.58 2.76
N LEU A 9 -7.11 -11.41 3.08
CA LEU A 9 -7.42 -10.17 2.37
C LEU A 9 -6.74 -10.16 1.00
N GLU A 10 -5.50 -10.65 0.95
CA GLU A 10 -4.74 -10.93 -0.26
C GLU A 10 -3.81 -12.10 -0.01
N HIS A 11 -3.44 -12.80 -1.06
CA HIS A 11 -2.35 -13.77 -1.06
C HIS A 11 -1.69 -13.80 -2.43
N ALA A 12 -0.38 -13.96 -2.44
CA ALA A 12 0.41 -14.07 -3.65
C ALA A 12 1.58 -15.04 -3.47
N GLU A 13 2.01 -15.64 -4.56
CA GLU A 13 3.27 -16.37 -4.65
C GLU A 13 4.30 -15.44 -5.29
N VAL A 14 5.33 -15.08 -4.52
CA VAL A 14 6.40 -14.19 -4.97
C VAL A 14 7.74 -14.87 -4.72
N PHE A 15 8.52 -15.11 -5.77
CA PHE A 15 9.82 -15.80 -5.70
C PHE A 15 9.76 -17.14 -4.95
N ASP A 16 8.84 -18.02 -5.34
CA ASP A 16 8.60 -19.36 -4.76
C ASP A 16 8.22 -19.34 -3.26
N ASN A 17 7.77 -18.20 -2.75
CA ASN A 17 7.25 -18.06 -1.39
C ASN A 17 5.80 -17.60 -1.41
N PHE A 18 4.99 -18.13 -0.49
CA PHE A 18 3.61 -17.73 -0.29
C PHE A 18 3.53 -16.66 0.79
N TYR A 19 2.90 -15.56 0.44
CA TYR A 19 2.60 -14.46 1.34
C TYR A 19 1.09 -14.26 1.39
N GLY A 20 0.60 -13.74 2.50
CA GLY A 20 -0.81 -13.41 2.61
C GLY A 20 -1.11 -12.60 3.87
N THR A 21 -2.11 -11.74 3.74
CA THR A 21 -2.55 -10.85 4.80
C THR A 21 -3.90 -11.31 5.34
N SER A 22 -3.98 -11.55 6.64
CA SER A 22 -5.23 -11.96 7.29
C SER A 22 -6.28 -10.85 7.23
N LYS A 23 -7.44 -11.17 6.68
CA LYS A 23 -8.61 -10.28 6.60
C LYS A 23 -9.09 -9.84 7.98
N ALA A 24 -9.24 -10.80 8.91
CA ALA A 24 -9.66 -10.51 10.27
C ALA A 24 -8.64 -9.64 11.03
N GLY A 25 -7.33 -9.86 10.82
CA GLY A 25 -6.28 -9.06 11.44
C GLY A 25 -6.32 -7.59 11.00
N VAL A 26 -6.47 -7.34 9.69
CA VAL A 26 -6.61 -5.97 9.15
C VAL A 26 -7.88 -5.32 9.67
N GLN A 27 -9.02 -6.01 9.63
CA GLN A 27 -10.29 -5.46 10.12
C GLN A 27 -10.24 -5.09 11.60
N ALA A 28 -9.59 -5.90 12.44
CA ALA A 28 -9.43 -5.60 13.86
C ALA A 28 -8.60 -4.33 14.10
N GLN A 29 -7.51 -4.12 13.35
CA GLN A 29 -6.69 -2.92 13.45
C GLN A 29 -7.44 -1.67 12.99
N LEU A 30 -8.15 -1.75 11.86
CA LEU A 30 -8.97 -0.67 11.36
C LEU A 30 -10.11 -0.30 12.34
N ALA A 31 -10.77 -1.30 12.95
CA ALA A 31 -11.79 -1.09 13.96
C ALA A 31 -11.24 -0.42 15.23
N ALA A 32 -9.97 -0.67 15.55
CA ALA A 32 -9.25 0.02 16.61
C ALA A 32 -8.79 1.46 16.24
N GLY A 33 -9.13 1.94 15.05
CA GLY A 33 -8.77 3.27 14.56
C GLY A 33 -7.33 3.40 14.10
N GLN A 34 -6.66 2.29 13.84
CA GLN A 34 -5.28 2.25 13.32
C GLN A 34 -5.30 2.30 11.79
N ASP A 35 -4.31 2.97 11.20
CA ASP A 35 -4.05 2.84 9.77
C ASP A 35 -3.22 1.56 9.55
N VAL A 36 -3.52 0.84 8.49
CA VAL A 36 -2.79 -0.37 8.09
C VAL A 36 -2.11 -0.10 6.75
N ILE A 37 -0.81 -0.37 6.68
CA ILE A 37 -0.03 -0.30 5.45
C ILE A 37 0.30 -1.73 5.04
N LEU A 38 0.00 -2.07 3.79
CA LEU A 38 0.35 -3.34 3.19
C LEU A 38 1.45 -3.11 2.14
N GLU A 39 2.54 -3.84 2.27
CA GLU A 39 3.62 -3.89 1.28
C GLU A 39 3.42 -5.13 0.42
N ILE A 40 2.65 -5.00 -0.64
CA ILE A 40 2.18 -6.09 -1.48
C ILE A 40 2.47 -5.79 -2.96
N ASP A 41 2.48 -6.83 -3.80
CA ASP A 41 2.60 -6.69 -5.23
C ASP A 41 1.27 -6.23 -5.89
N TRP A 42 1.29 -6.02 -7.20
CA TRP A 42 0.11 -5.58 -7.94
C TRP A 42 -1.04 -6.61 -7.89
N GLN A 43 -0.75 -7.91 -7.80
CA GLN A 43 -1.76 -8.97 -7.72
C GLN A 43 -2.50 -8.88 -6.38
N GLY A 44 -1.75 -8.77 -5.28
CA GLY A 44 -2.31 -8.54 -3.95
C GLY A 44 -3.08 -7.22 -3.87
N ALA A 45 -2.57 -6.15 -4.48
CA ALA A 45 -3.25 -4.86 -4.53
C ALA A 45 -4.62 -4.93 -5.23
N ARG A 46 -4.73 -5.69 -6.33
CA ARG A 46 -6.03 -5.94 -7.00
C ARG A 46 -7.02 -6.69 -6.11
N GLN A 47 -6.55 -7.70 -5.37
CA GLN A 47 -7.40 -8.44 -4.44
C GLN A 47 -7.90 -7.52 -3.33
N VAL A 48 -7.00 -6.75 -2.70
CA VAL A 48 -7.35 -5.77 -1.66
C VAL A 48 -8.37 -4.76 -2.19
N ARG A 49 -8.15 -4.18 -3.37
CA ARG A 49 -9.07 -3.20 -3.97
C ARG A 49 -10.46 -3.78 -4.23
N THR A 50 -10.53 -5.06 -4.62
CA THR A 50 -11.80 -5.76 -4.84
C THR A 50 -12.57 -5.95 -3.54
N LEU A 51 -11.89 -6.36 -2.47
CA LEU A 51 -12.50 -6.65 -1.17
C LEU A 51 -12.71 -5.40 -0.31
N MET A 52 -11.86 -4.39 -0.50
CA MET A 52 -11.87 -3.11 0.22
C MET A 52 -11.75 -1.94 -0.77
N PRO A 53 -12.82 -1.56 -1.48
CA PRO A 53 -12.79 -0.49 -2.49
C PRO A 53 -12.36 0.88 -1.95
N GLU A 54 -12.42 1.08 -0.63
CA GLU A 54 -11.95 2.31 0.02
C GLU A 54 -10.45 2.34 0.28
N SER A 55 -9.73 1.24 0.02
CA SER A 55 -8.27 1.18 0.11
C SER A 55 -7.63 2.18 -0.86
N ILE A 56 -6.45 2.65 -0.51
CA ILE A 56 -5.68 3.57 -1.36
C ILE A 56 -4.44 2.84 -1.82
N GLY A 57 -4.29 2.74 -3.13
CA GLY A 57 -3.10 2.21 -3.78
C GLY A 57 -2.07 3.33 -3.99
N ILE A 58 -0.86 3.10 -3.53
CA ILE A 58 0.28 4.00 -3.75
C ILE A 58 1.37 3.19 -4.44
N PHE A 59 1.70 3.58 -5.68
CA PHE A 59 2.76 2.95 -6.43
C PHE A 59 4.06 3.73 -6.23
N ILE A 60 5.16 3.03 -5.95
CA ILE A 60 6.46 3.67 -5.72
C ILE A 60 7.41 3.24 -6.84
N LEU A 61 7.88 4.21 -7.62
CA LEU A 61 8.81 3.99 -8.72
C LEU A 61 10.23 4.47 -8.38
N PRO A 62 11.26 3.82 -8.94
CA PRO A 62 12.60 4.39 -8.97
C PRO A 62 12.65 5.59 -9.94
N PRO A 63 13.63 6.52 -9.79
CA PRO A 63 13.77 7.67 -10.67
C PRO A 63 14.22 7.29 -12.10
N SER A 64 14.90 6.16 -12.25
CA SER A 64 15.34 5.64 -13.54
C SER A 64 15.56 4.12 -13.50
N ARG A 65 15.71 3.52 -14.69
CA ARG A 65 16.06 2.08 -14.82
C ARG A 65 17.49 1.81 -14.33
N GLU A 66 18.39 2.76 -14.51
CA GLU A 66 19.75 2.72 -14.03
C GLU A 66 19.80 2.69 -12.50
N ALA A 67 19.08 3.59 -11.84
CA ALA A 67 18.95 3.61 -10.38
C ALA A 67 18.34 2.30 -9.84
N LEU A 68 17.34 1.75 -10.53
CA LEU A 68 16.78 0.45 -10.18
C LEU A 68 17.83 -0.66 -10.26
N ARG A 69 18.59 -0.72 -11.36
CA ARG A 69 19.65 -1.71 -11.56
C ARG A 69 20.71 -1.63 -10.45
N GLU A 70 21.15 -0.42 -10.12
CA GLU A 70 22.11 -0.20 -9.03
C GLU A 70 21.56 -0.66 -7.68
N ARG A 71 20.30 -0.36 -7.38
CA ARG A 71 19.65 -0.81 -6.13
C ARG A 71 19.53 -2.32 -6.05
N LEU A 72 19.21 -2.99 -7.16
CA LEU A 72 19.15 -4.45 -7.23
C LEU A 72 20.55 -5.05 -7.05
N HIS A 73 21.57 -4.46 -7.66
CA HIS A 73 22.96 -4.93 -7.52
C HIS A 73 23.46 -4.79 -6.08
N ASN A 74 23.11 -3.69 -5.39
CA ASN A 74 23.56 -3.41 -4.04
C ASN A 74 22.85 -4.23 -2.94
N ARG A 75 21.68 -4.81 -3.24
CA ARG A 75 20.89 -5.61 -2.27
C ARG A 75 21.36 -7.06 -2.11
N GLY A 76 22.14 -7.61 -3.03
CA GLY A 76 22.58 -8.99 -3.00
C GLY A 76 23.91 -9.14 -3.72
N GLN A 77 24.60 -10.27 -3.48
CA GLN A 77 25.73 -10.71 -4.28
C GLN A 77 25.23 -11.52 -5.50
N ASP A 78 24.17 -11.04 -6.13
CA ASP A 78 23.56 -11.73 -7.25
C ASP A 78 24.46 -11.62 -8.50
N ASP A 79 24.50 -12.68 -9.26
CA ASP A 79 25.18 -12.66 -10.56
C ASP A 79 24.37 -11.82 -11.59
N ALA A 80 25.01 -11.49 -12.70
CA ALA A 80 24.40 -10.67 -13.75
C ALA A 80 23.11 -11.27 -14.31
N THR A 81 22.97 -12.58 -14.34
CA THR A 81 21.82 -13.31 -14.87
C THR A 81 20.58 -13.09 -13.97
N VAL A 82 20.80 -13.15 -12.66
CA VAL A 82 19.75 -12.91 -11.66
C VAL A 82 19.30 -11.44 -11.71
N ILE A 83 20.23 -10.49 -11.84
CA ILE A 83 19.92 -9.07 -11.96
C ILE A 83 19.09 -8.80 -13.21
N GLU A 84 19.43 -9.38 -14.36
CA GLU A 84 18.66 -9.22 -15.60
C GLU A 84 17.25 -9.82 -15.49
N ARG A 85 17.09 -10.96 -14.81
CA ARG A 85 15.77 -11.53 -14.52
C ARG A 85 14.96 -10.55 -13.68
N ARG A 86 15.51 -10.08 -12.54
CA ARG A 86 14.84 -9.11 -11.65
C ARG A 86 14.49 -7.80 -12.34
N MET A 87 15.32 -7.33 -13.26
CA MET A 87 15.03 -6.15 -14.06
C MET A 87 13.83 -6.36 -14.99
N ARG A 88 13.71 -7.54 -15.63
CA ARG A 88 12.53 -7.86 -16.45
C ARG A 88 11.27 -7.94 -15.60
N ASP A 89 11.35 -8.62 -14.46
CA ASP A 89 10.22 -8.77 -13.54
C ASP A 89 9.78 -7.39 -13.03
N ALA A 90 10.72 -6.53 -12.64
CA ALA A 90 10.43 -5.16 -12.21
C ALA A 90 9.78 -4.30 -13.32
N VAL A 91 10.16 -4.47 -14.59
CA VAL A 91 9.49 -3.76 -15.70
C VAL A 91 8.05 -4.23 -15.85
N SER A 92 7.80 -5.53 -15.70
CA SER A 92 6.44 -6.08 -15.69
C SER A 92 5.62 -5.53 -14.54
N GLU A 93 6.19 -5.52 -13.32
CA GLU A 93 5.55 -4.91 -12.14
C GLU A 93 5.21 -3.43 -12.38
N MET A 94 6.18 -2.65 -12.87
CA MET A 94 6.01 -1.21 -13.12
C MET A 94 4.94 -0.91 -14.18
N SER A 95 4.61 -1.83 -15.07
CA SER A 95 3.55 -1.62 -16.06
C SER A 95 2.15 -1.49 -15.49
N HIS A 96 1.96 -1.87 -14.22
CA HIS A 96 0.69 -1.78 -13.49
C HIS A 96 0.50 -0.48 -12.71
N TYR A 97 1.39 0.52 -12.91
CA TYR A 97 1.36 1.78 -12.15
C TYR A 97 0.03 2.55 -12.27
N ASP A 98 -0.62 2.46 -13.41
CA ASP A 98 -1.87 3.15 -13.72
C ASP A 98 -3.11 2.56 -13.05
N GLU A 99 -2.94 1.43 -12.34
CA GLU A 99 -3.99 0.83 -11.52
C GLU A 99 -4.07 1.45 -10.10
N TYR A 100 -3.15 2.37 -9.77
CA TYR A 100 -3.02 2.93 -8.42
C TYR A 100 -3.55 4.37 -8.35
N ASP A 101 -3.86 4.81 -7.13
CA ASP A 101 -4.41 6.15 -6.90
C ASP A 101 -3.33 7.23 -6.83
N TYR A 102 -2.13 6.86 -6.39
CA TYR A 102 -0.99 7.75 -6.24
C TYR A 102 0.29 7.11 -6.77
N LEU A 103 1.15 7.97 -7.30
CA LEU A 103 2.47 7.60 -7.80
C LEU A 103 3.53 8.43 -7.07
N ILE A 104 4.51 7.75 -6.44
CA ILE A 104 5.64 8.38 -5.77
C ILE A 104 6.93 7.98 -6.48
N ILE A 105 7.78 8.95 -6.80
CA ILE A 105 9.11 8.69 -7.35
C ILE A 105 10.11 8.69 -6.20
N ASN A 106 10.66 7.54 -5.88
CA ASN A 106 11.65 7.38 -4.82
C ASN A 106 13.06 7.66 -5.35
N ASP A 107 13.34 8.94 -5.62
CA ASP A 107 14.66 9.46 -5.92
C ASP A 107 15.37 9.83 -4.62
N ASP A 108 14.83 10.81 -3.92
CA ASP A 108 15.21 11.14 -2.54
C ASP A 108 14.29 10.42 -1.55
N PHE A 109 14.88 9.66 -0.63
CA PHE A 109 14.11 8.86 0.34
C PHE A 109 13.27 9.73 1.28
N ARG A 110 13.79 10.88 1.72
CA ARG A 110 13.07 11.78 2.65
C ARG A 110 11.89 12.43 1.95
N GLN A 111 12.07 12.87 0.71
CA GLN A 111 10.98 13.42 -0.08
C GLN A 111 9.90 12.36 -0.30
N ALA A 112 10.24 11.16 -0.73
CA ALA A 112 9.28 10.07 -0.92
C ALA A 112 8.54 9.71 0.38
N GLN A 113 9.23 9.73 1.52
CA GLN A 113 8.62 9.52 2.83
C GLN A 113 7.63 10.65 3.18
N ASP A 114 7.97 11.91 2.91
CA ASP A 114 7.08 13.05 3.17
C ASP A 114 5.85 13.04 2.26
N GLU A 115 6.01 12.63 1.01
CA GLU A 115 4.91 12.44 0.07
C GLU A 115 3.95 11.33 0.55
N LEU A 116 4.48 10.17 0.95
CA LEU A 116 3.70 9.09 1.54
C LEU A 116 2.94 9.55 2.79
N ALA A 117 3.62 10.23 3.69
CA ALA A 117 3.02 10.79 4.90
C ALA A 117 1.91 11.82 4.57
N SER A 118 2.06 12.57 3.49
CA SER A 118 1.08 13.56 3.03
C SER A 118 -0.21 12.90 2.54
N VAL A 119 -0.10 11.81 1.80
CA VAL A 119 -1.27 10.99 1.38
C VAL A 119 -2.02 10.48 2.61
N MET A 120 -1.31 9.92 3.59
CA MET A 120 -1.92 9.43 4.82
C MET A 120 -2.60 10.55 5.62
N ARG A 121 -1.95 11.72 5.76
CA ARG A 121 -2.53 12.90 6.44
C ARG A 121 -3.80 13.38 5.73
N CYS A 122 -3.76 13.50 4.41
CA CYS A 122 -4.91 13.91 3.61
C CYS A 122 -6.09 12.94 3.78
N ARG A 123 -5.83 11.64 3.78
CA ARG A 123 -6.86 10.62 3.99
C ARG A 123 -7.56 10.78 5.35
N ARG A 124 -6.79 11.04 6.42
CA ARG A 124 -7.31 11.25 7.76
C ARG A 124 -8.20 12.50 7.89
N LEU A 125 -8.05 13.48 7.01
CA LEU A 125 -8.81 14.72 6.99
C LEU A 125 -10.11 14.63 6.17
N ARG A 126 -10.37 13.53 5.48
CA ARG A 126 -11.63 13.34 4.76
C ARG A 126 -12.82 13.47 5.72
N LEU A 127 -13.91 14.04 5.22
CA LEU A 127 -15.12 14.26 6.01
C LEU A 127 -15.60 12.98 6.69
N SER A 128 -15.63 11.85 5.99
CA SER A 128 -16.05 10.56 6.55
C SER A 128 -15.20 10.11 7.74
N ALA A 129 -13.89 10.31 7.68
CA ALA A 129 -12.98 9.98 8.77
C ALA A 129 -13.11 10.97 9.94
N GLN A 130 -13.18 12.26 9.64
CA GLN A 130 -13.28 13.30 10.67
C GLN A 130 -14.65 13.32 11.37
N ALA A 131 -15.74 13.09 10.65
CA ALA A 131 -17.08 13.05 11.24
C ALA A 131 -17.17 11.98 12.34
N GLY A 132 -16.59 10.80 12.11
CA GLY A 132 -16.55 9.76 13.13
C GLY A 132 -15.66 10.13 14.33
N ARG A 133 -14.45 10.64 14.08
CA ARG A 133 -13.51 11.03 15.14
C ARG A 133 -14.01 12.20 15.99
N GLN A 134 -14.69 13.15 15.38
CA GLN A 134 -15.14 14.39 16.00
C GLN A 134 -16.64 14.41 16.31
N ALA A 135 -17.27 13.22 16.37
CA ALA A 135 -18.71 13.12 16.56
C ALA A 135 -19.23 13.88 17.80
N ALA A 136 -18.53 13.76 18.94
CA ALA A 136 -18.88 14.46 20.17
C ALA A 136 -18.72 15.99 20.04
N LEU A 137 -17.65 16.46 19.38
CA LEU A 137 -17.45 17.89 19.12
C LEU A 137 -18.54 18.44 18.22
N LEU A 138 -18.83 17.75 17.12
CA LEU A 138 -19.87 18.15 16.17
C LEU A 138 -21.24 18.21 16.83
N ALA A 139 -21.59 17.20 17.63
CA ALA A 139 -22.83 17.19 18.38
C ALA A 139 -22.93 18.39 19.34
N GLY A 140 -21.87 18.73 20.05
CA GLY A 140 -21.79 19.88 20.93
C GLY A 140 -21.93 21.23 20.22
N LEU A 141 -21.29 21.37 19.05
CA LEU A 141 -21.34 22.58 18.23
C LEU A 141 -22.74 22.80 17.60
N LEU A 142 -23.42 21.72 17.26
CA LEU A 142 -24.72 21.76 16.59
C LEU A 142 -25.90 21.72 17.56
N ALA A 143 -25.65 21.48 18.84
CA ALA A 143 -26.70 21.52 19.85
C ALA A 143 -27.27 22.96 19.95
N SER A 144 -28.56 23.13 19.66
CA SER A 144 -29.23 24.38 19.86
C SER A 144 -29.19 24.73 21.35
N ARG A 145 -28.73 25.95 21.71
CA ARG A 145 -28.91 26.48 23.05
C ARG A 145 -30.43 26.67 23.25
N GLN A 146 -31.03 25.82 24.08
CA GLN A 146 -32.35 26.09 24.65
C GLN A 146 -32.22 27.13 25.73
#